data_a45bab404e8d897a2292c3ae2e2572ea
#
_entry.id   a45bab404e8d897a2292c3ae2e2572ea
#
_cell.length_a   1.000
_cell.length_b   1.000
_cell.length_c   1.000
_cell.angle_alpha   90.00
_cell.angle_beta   90.00
_cell.angle_gamma   90.00
#
_symmetry.space_group_name_H-M   'P 1'
#
loop_
_entity.id
_entity.type
_entity.pdbx_description
1 polymer ?
#
loop_
_entity_poly.entity_id
_entity_poly.type
_entity_poly.pdbx_seq_one_letter_code
_entity_poly.pdbx_strand_id
1 'polypeptide(L)'
;MKQIGAVGAAALATEAMEPGTEAAYSQSNELPADTPRSVHPTLNRRTRGWLRFLWEKTTTPDNWNADGVPHMWWDRYSNPVVTSYGRFDLHNSSYALLLMADQTPAWREVYTDIADGLARRYPTYWGAIDWLTQIGDDPRRANYPDHVMAAIPERLRGNYNRIGWTANGIEPWGLSEDPIGSEGNLFFRGWFNLVLGIYKYVSGDDKYERPFDVTGYGDRVFQWDQHRIAELLEQQYRARPEGPHCENTKIWFPCNAAAGLGMYFYDKLNSRNTHRPVQSWLEYARENFMEVSSDGKLQTVTSYYDPIVNHKANGGPGAGVGNAFLLLPQDRELATFLYESAANALGWNNPQEPIRASATGLVMARELGDHTALERLRAAAEREYDPRYFGTQQEQFGWWFGLNEAYPRGQRSASMMVSEVGTDDAWYRAFEAPYLDKYDAPTIEGVDFPSLGIYQAWNNTESGTLHVGTYAATPDRQGHQSDWRVTNLPDPNNVVILCDGEPFQRYAIDSANSIRIDGTIALQHYQIFTGYRGPNSQAILPAQSHERRAGATATTGIAMSAVSNLQHRPSPNARAATRSFSKSGHVCSCCSG
;
A
#
# COMPACT_ATOMS: atom_id res chain seq x y z
N MET A 1 52.58 -24.54 14.93
CA MET A 1 52.03 -24.58 16.29
C MET A 1 51.74 -23.15 16.75
N LYS A 2 50.47 -22.79 16.75
CA LYS A 2 49.89 -21.75 17.62
C LYS A 2 48.38 -21.92 17.50
N GLN A 3 47.77 -22.26 18.62
CA GLN A 3 46.33 -22.45 18.81
C GLN A 3 45.62 -21.11 18.58
N ILE A 4 44.53 -21.15 17.82
CA ILE A 4 43.53 -20.08 17.79
C ILE A 4 42.29 -20.64 18.47
N GLY A 5 41.91 -19.97 19.57
CA GLY A 5 40.81 -20.39 20.42
C GLY A 5 39.46 -20.31 19.74
N ALA A 6 38.64 -21.29 20.04
CA ALA A 6 37.24 -21.37 19.71
C ALA A 6 36.48 -20.31 20.49
N VAL A 7 35.75 -19.43 19.78
CA VAL A 7 34.71 -18.58 20.36
C VAL A 7 33.39 -19.38 20.26
N GLY A 8 32.82 -19.64 21.42
CA GLY A 8 31.63 -20.45 21.55
C GLY A 8 30.40 -19.85 20.85
N ALA A 9 29.78 -20.67 20.04
CA ALA A 9 28.42 -20.47 19.56
C ALA A 9 27.46 -20.65 20.75
N ALA A 10 26.84 -19.58 21.20
CA ALA A 10 25.68 -19.66 22.07
C ALA A 10 24.51 -20.23 21.26
N ALA A 11 24.20 -21.50 21.51
CA ALA A 11 22.98 -22.12 21.03
C ALA A 11 21.79 -21.44 21.72
N LEU A 12 21.02 -20.68 20.98
CA LEU A 12 19.67 -20.29 21.37
C LEU A 12 18.84 -21.58 21.36
N ALA A 13 18.53 -22.07 22.56
CA ALA A 13 17.55 -23.13 22.73
C ALA A 13 16.21 -22.64 22.24
N THR A 14 15.74 -23.17 21.12
CA THR A 14 14.33 -23.12 20.74
C THR A 14 13.59 -24.05 21.68
N GLU A 15 13.04 -23.51 22.77
CA GLU A 15 11.99 -24.23 23.51
C GLU A 15 10.83 -24.46 22.55
N ALA A 16 10.55 -25.74 22.29
CA ALA A 16 9.36 -26.15 21.57
C ALA A 16 8.14 -25.75 22.43
N MET A 17 7.40 -24.75 22.01
CA MET A 17 6.12 -24.39 22.63
C MET A 17 5.15 -25.56 22.53
N GLU A 18 4.56 -25.94 23.65
CA GLU A 18 3.54 -26.97 23.69
C GLU A 18 2.32 -26.62 22.84
N PRO A 19 1.69 -27.57 22.14
CA PRO A 19 0.55 -27.32 21.24
C PRO A 19 -0.69 -26.71 21.91
N GLY A 20 -0.74 -26.71 23.25
CA GLY A 20 -1.88 -26.19 24.02
C GLY A 20 -1.95 -24.66 24.11
N THR A 21 -0.81 -23.94 23.95
CA THR A 21 -0.77 -22.48 24.05
C THR A 21 -1.24 -21.79 22.77
N GLU A 22 -1.00 -22.40 21.60
CA GLU A 22 -1.48 -21.87 20.31
C GLU A 22 -3.01 -21.88 20.20
N ALA A 23 -3.65 -22.92 20.68
CA ALA A 23 -5.11 -23.05 20.65
C ALA A 23 -5.81 -22.02 21.57
N ALA A 24 -5.23 -21.72 22.73
CA ALA A 24 -5.80 -20.74 23.67
C ALA A 24 -5.68 -19.29 23.16
N TYR A 25 -4.57 -18.94 22.47
CA TYR A 25 -4.39 -17.62 21.90
C TYR A 25 -5.27 -17.41 20.65
N SER A 26 -5.43 -18.44 19.80
CA SER A 26 -6.29 -18.35 18.62
C SER A 26 -7.76 -18.12 18.99
N GLN A 27 -8.24 -18.68 20.10
CA GLN A 27 -9.61 -18.50 20.57
C GLN A 27 -9.88 -17.13 21.17
N SER A 28 -8.89 -16.46 21.79
CA SER A 28 -9.09 -15.15 22.43
C SER A 28 -9.09 -13.94 21.48
N ASN A 29 -8.52 -14.08 20.27
CA ASN A 29 -8.38 -13.00 19.28
C ASN A 29 -9.17 -13.22 17.98
N GLU A 30 -9.79 -14.36 17.78
CA GLU A 30 -10.84 -14.51 16.79
C GLU A 30 -12.10 -13.83 17.33
N LEU A 31 -12.75 -12.99 16.51
CA LEU A 31 -14.10 -12.55 16.82
C LEU A 31 -14.94 -13.80 17.06
N PRO A 32 -15.65 -13.94 18.20
CA PRO A 32 -16.50 -15.09 18.44
C PRO A 32 -17.39 -15.34 17.22
N ALA A 33 -17.59 -16.61 16.87
CA ALA A 33 -18.39 -16.99 15.69
C ALA A 33 -19.82 -16.40 15.73
N ASP A 34 -20.29 -16.09 16.92
CA ASP A 34 -21.62 -15.51 17.22
C ASP A 34 -21.59 -13.98 17.36
N THR A 35 -20.42 -13.31 17.16
CA THR A 35 -20.42 -11.84 17.06
C THR A 35 -21.30 -11.50 15.86
N PRO A 36 -22.37 -10.68 16.00
CA PRO A 36 -23.17 -10.26 14.86
C PRO A 36 -22.18 -9.72 13.83
N ARG A 37 -22.06 -10.40 12.68
CA ARG A 37 -21.15 -9.95 11.61
C ARG A 37 -21.56 -8.55 11.30
N SER A 38 -20.79 -7.60 11.78
CA SER A 38 -21.03 -6.21 11.49
C SER A 38 -21.10 -6.08 9.98
N VAL A 39 -22.18 -5.48 9.47
CA VAL A 39 -22.31 -5.15 8.05
C VAL A 39 -21.19 -4.18 7.60
N HIS A 40 -20.44 -3.64 8.54
CA HIS A 40 -19.37 -2.66 8.30
C HIS A 40 -18.00 -3.30 8.26
N PRO A 41 -17.03 -2.73 7.53
CA PRO A 41 -15.68 -3.25 7.40
C PRO A 41 -14.97 -3.45 8.74
N THR A 42 -14.14 -4.49 8.81
CA THR A 42 -13.31 -4.83 9.97
C THR A 42 -11.93 -5.27 9.54
N LEU A 43 -10.91 -5.01 10.37
CA LEU A 43 -9.58 -5.57 10.20
C LEU A 43 -9.55 -7.01 10.70
N ASN A 44 -9.19 -7.96 9.84
CA ASN A 44 -9.01 -9.35 10.23
C ASN A 44 -7.73 -9.55 11.07
N ARG A 45 -7.49 -10.75 11.58
CA ARG A 45 -6.35 -11.05 12.45
C ARG A 45 -5.00 -10.78 11.78
N ARG A 46 -4.84 -11.13 10.49
CA ARG A 46 -3.60 -10.90 9.74
C ARG A 46 -3.34 -9.41 9.55
N THR A 47 -4.36 -8.65 9.18
CA THR A 47 -4.23 -7.20 9.00
C THR A 47 -3.92 -6.48 10.31
N ARG A 48 -4.53 -6.89 11.44
CA ARG A 48 -4.20 -6.37 12.77
C ARG A 48 -2.75 -6.69 13.16
N GLY A 49 -2.30 -7.91 12.92
CA GLY A 49 -0.92 -8.32 13.19
C GLY A 49 0.09 -7.56 12.33
N TRP A 50 -0.22 -7.33 11.05
CA TRP A 50 0.62 -6.50 10.18
C TRP A 50 0.63 -5.03 10.60
N LEU A 51 -0.51 -4.46 10.96
CA LEU A 51 -0.61 -3.09 11.47
C LEU A 51 0.28 -2.92 12.73
N ARG A 52 0.23 -3.90 13.64
CA ARG A 52 1.08 -3.92 14.84
C ARG A 52 2.57 -3.92 14.47
N PHE A 53 2.99 -4.75 13.52
CA PHE A 53 4.37 -4.79 13.07
C PHE A 53 4.81 -3.48 12.39
N LEU A 54 3.99 -2.93 11.49
CA LEU A 54 4.28 -1.65 10.84
C LEU A 54 4.40 -0.50 11.85
N TRP A 55 3.50 -0.43 12.81
CA TRP A 55 3.54 0.61 13.83
C TRP A 55 4.85 0.54 14.63
N GLU A 56 5.21 -0.63 15.13
CA GLU A 56 6.46 -0.84 15.88
C GLU A 56 7.67 -0.50 15.02
N LYS A 57 7.69 -0.96 13.78
CA LYS A 57 8.75 -0.71 12.80
C LYS A 57 8.93 0.78 12.48
N THR A 58 7.84 1.55 12.38
CA THR A 58 7.89 2.95 11.96
C THR A 58 8.05 3.94 13.11
N THR A 59 7.58 3.60 14.30
CA THR A 59 7.63 4.45 15.50
C THR A 59 8.88 4.22 16.36
N THR A 60 9.50 3.04 16.27
CA THR A 60 10.76 2.79 16.98
C THR A 60 11.88 3.68 16.42
N PRO A 61 12.56 4.46 17.27
CA PRO A 61 13.67 5.29 16.85
C PRO A 61 14.80 4.45 16.23
N ASP A 62 15.23 4.85 15.05
CA ASP A 62 16.39 4.30 14.35
C ASP A 62 17.07 5.38 13.52
N ASN A 63 18.29 5.11 13.06
CA ASN A 63 19.08 6.08 12.30
C ASN A 63 19.21 5.65 10.83
N TRP A 64 18.62 6.45 9.95
CA TRP A 64 18.67 6.29 8.50
C TRP A 64 19.66 7.23 7.81
N ASN A 65 20.52 7.89 8.55
CA ASN A 65 21.59 8.73 8.01
C ASN A 65 22.78 7.89 7.52
N ALA A 66 23.73 8.51 6.84
CA ALA A 66 24.89 7.85 6.23
C ALA A 66 25.75 7.05 7.22
N ASP A 67 25.89 7.53 8.43
CA ASP A 67 26.64 6.94 9.54
C ASP A 67 25.81 5.99 10.41
N GLY A 68 24.49 5.94 10.18
CA GLY A 68 23.55 5.11 10.92
C GLY A 68 23.28 3.77 10.25
N VAL A 69 22.64 2.90 11.00
CA VAL A 69 22.18 1.58 10.51
C VAL A 69 20.70 1.46 10.79
N PRO A 70 19.86 1.26 9.74
CA PRO A 70 18.45 0.96 9.95
C PRO A 70 18.28 -0.32 10.78
N HIS A 71 17.21 -0.38 11.59
CA HIS A 71 16.89 -1.59 12.32
C HIS A 71 16.73 -2.78 11.36
N MET A 72 17.02 -3.98 11.85
CA MET A 72 16.96 -5.21 11.03
C MET A 72 15.57 -5.57 10.52
N TRP A 73 14.52 -4.90 10.95
CA TRP A 73 13.16 -5.00 10.40
C TRP A 73 13.06 -4.48 8.96
N TRP A 74 13.93 -3.54 8.60
CA TRP A 74 13.90 -2.94 7.26
C TRP A 74 14.66 -3.80 6.27
N ASP A 75 14.13 -3.89 5.07
CA ASP A 75 14.85 -4.52 3.98
C ASP A 75 16.16 -3.77 3.74
N ARG A 76 17.23 -4.54 3.66
CA ARG A 76 18.55 -3.98 3.43
C ARG A 76 18.90 -4.09 1.96
N TYR A 77 19.70 -3.14 1.51
CA TYR A 77 20.26 -3.13 0.17
C TYR A 77 20.85 -4.49 -0.20
N SER A 78 20.41 -4.98 -1.39
CA SER A 78 20.79 -6.24 -2.02
C SER A 78 20.84 -7.48 -1.11
N ASN A 79 19.67 -8.01 -0.79
CA ASN A 79 19.62 -9.38 -0.35
C ASN A 79 19.70 -10.31 -1.58
N PRO A 80 20.67 -11.26 -1.64
CA PRO A 80 20.91 -12.06 -2.82
C PRO A 80 19.77 -13.03 -3.19
N VAL A 81 18.91 -13.41 -2.25
CA VAL A 81 17.83 -14.38 -2.49
C VAL A 81 16.58 -13.68 -3.05
N VAL A 82 16.26 -12.52 -2.52
CA VAL A 82 15.16 -11.68 -2.99
C VAL A 82 15.67 -10.26 -2.99
N THR A 83 15.95 -9.72 -4.17
CA THR A 83 16.42 -8.33 -4.29
C THR A 83 15.38 -7.40 -3.70
N SER A 84 15.78 -6.67 -2.67
CA SER A 84 14.94 -5.65 -2.06
C SER A 84 15.81 -4.51 -1.50
N TYR A 85 15.22 -3.33 -1.42
CA TYR A 85 15.88 -2.12 -0.95
C TYR A 85 15.02 -1.44 0.11
N GLY A 86 15.62 -0.69 1.01
CA GLY A 86 14.89 0.03 2.05
C GLY A 86 13.76 0.88 1.49
N ARG A 87 13.98 1.61 0.39
CA ARG A 87 12.93 2.41 -0.25
C ARG A 87 11.76 1.60 -0.82
N PHE A 88 11.99 0.37 -1.30
CA PHE A 88 10.92 -0.52 -1.74
C PHE A 88 10.04 -0.97 -0.56
N ASP A 89 10.67 -1.26 0.57
CA ASP A 89 9.95 -1.57 1.79
C ASP A 89 9.08 -0.37 2.23
N LEU A 90 9.61 0.85 2.20
CA LEU A 90 8.88 2.06 2.57
C LEU A 90 7.61 2.25 1.71
N HIS A 91 7.76 2.27 0.38
CA HIS A 91 6.58 2.55 -0.46
C HIS A 91 5.58 1.40 -0.52
N ASN A 92 6.03 0.13 -0.57
CA ASN A 92 5.10 -1.01 -0.57
C ASN A 92 4.30 -1.08 0.75
N SER A 93 4.93 -0.77 1.89
CA SER A 93 4.26 -0.74 3.19
C SER A 93 3.12 0.28 3.26
N SER A 94 3.17 1.35 2.47
CA SER A 94 2.12 2.37 2.43
C SER A 94 0.82 1.91 1.73
N TYR A 95 0.87 0.92 0.84
CA TYR A 95 -0.28 0.51 0.03
C TYR A 95 -1.36 -0.21 0.84
N ALA A 96 -0.97 -1.22 1.62
CA ALA A 96 -1.91 -1.90 2.50
C ALA A 96 -2.42 -0.96 3.61
N LEU A 97 -1.58 -0.02 4.08
CA LEU A 97 -1.94 1.00 5.06
C LEU A 97 -3.09 1.89 4.55
N LEU A 98 -3.03 2.32 3.29
CA LEU A 98 -4.10 3.06 2.63
C LEU A 98 -5.45 2.32 2.73
N LEU A 99 -5.45 1.03 2.37
CA LEU A 99 -6.66 0.22 2.38
C LEU A 99 -7.17 -0.08 3.79
N MET A 100 -6.26 -0.27 4.77
CA MET A 100 -6.64 -0.43 6.16
C MET A 100 -7.30 0.83 6.72
N ALA A 101 -6.77 2.01 6.38
CA ALA A 101 -7.36 3.29 6.77
C ALA A 101 -8.78 3.46 6.20
N ASP A 102 -9.07 2.93 5.01
CA ASP A 102 -10.42 2.95 4.45
C ASP A 102 -11.39 1.95 5.10
N GLN A 103 -10.87 0.92 5.76
CA GLN A 103 -11.72 -0.01 6.53
C GLN A 103 -12.06 0.51 7.93
N THR A 104 -11.20 1.37 8.48
CA THR A 104 -11.42 1.98 9.80
C THR A 104 -11.27 3.51 9.75
N PRO A 105 -12.04 4.21 8.89
CA PRO A 105 -11.81 5.62 8.57
C PRO A 105 -11.98 6.58 9.76
N ALA A 106 -12.65 6.15 10.81
CA ALA A 106 -12.81 6.93 12.02
C ALA A 106 -11.63 6.80 13.01
N TRP A 107 -10.62 5.97 12.74
CA TRP A 107 -9.40 5.85 13.55
C TRP A 107 -8.17 6.17 12.71
N ARG A 108 -7.80 7.44 12.63
CA ARG A 108 -6.75 7.93 11.72
C ARG A 108 -5.37 8.04 12.33
N GLU A 109 -5.26 8.26 13.65
CA GLU A 109 -3.98 8.57 14.31
C GLU A 109 -2.90 7.51 14.07
N VAL A 110 -3.22 6.22 14.21
CA VAL A 110 -2.25 5.13 14.01
C VAL A 110 -1.73 5.09 12.56
N TYR A 111 -2.59 5.33 11.59
CA TYR A 111 -2.21 5.37 10.18
C TYR A 111 -1.38 6.61 9.86
N THR A 112 -1.67 7.73 10.51
CA THR A 112 -0.88 8.97 10.41
C THR A 112 0.53 8.75 10.91
N ASP A 113 0.70 8.15 12.10
CA ASP A 113 2.00 7.86 12.68
C ASP A 113 2.84 6.92 11.80
N ILE A 114 2.21 5.86 11.29
CA ILE A 114 2.87 4.91 10.39
C ILE A 114 3.26 5.58 9.08
N ALA A 115 2.33 6.28 8.44
CA ALA A 115 2.58 6.94 7.15
C ALA A 115 3.66 8.03 7.26
N ASP A 116 3.65 8.82 8.36
CA ASP A 116 4.72 9.77 8.67
C ASP A 116 6.06 9.06 8.87
N GLY A 117 6.05 7.95 9.61
CA GLY A 117 7.24 7.12 9.82
C GLY A 117 7.84 6.58 8.51
N LEU A 118 7.01 6.23 7.53
CA LEU A 118 7.46 5.82 6.20
C LEU A 118 7.96 7.02 5.39
N ALA A 119 7.17 8.10 5.31
CA ALA A 119 7.47 9.27 4.50
C ALA A 119 8.76 9.99 4.94
N ARG A 120 8.97 10.20 6.25
CA ARG A 120 10.18 10.87 6.77
C ARG A 120 11.49 10.10 6.56
N ARG A 121 11.43 8.77 6.41
CA ARG A 121 12.61 7.93 6.13
C ARG A 121 12.97 7.95 4.65
N TYR A 122 12.01 8.19 3.78
CA TYR A 122 12.21 8.12 2.34
C TYR A 122 13.30 9.09 1.83
N PRO A 123 13.32 10.39 2.22
CA PRO A 123 14.30 11.35 1.74
C PRO A 123 15.64 11.32 2.50
N THR A 124 15.91 10.28 3.30
CA THR A 124 17.17 10.11 4.03
C THR A 124 18.21 9.32 3.23
N TYR A 125 19.43 9.23 3.75
CA TYR A 125 20.51 8.48 3.10
C TYR A 125 20.09 7.04 2.73
N TRP A 126 19.56 6.26 3.70
CA TRP A 126 19.19 4.86 3.45
C TRP A 126 17.95 4.69 2.58
N GLY A 127 17.08 5.67 2.52
CA GLY A 127 15.98 5.71 1.55
C GLY A 127 16.47 6.00 0.14
N ALA A 128 17.51 6.84 0.00
CA ALA A 128 18.05 7.30 -1.28
C ALA A 128 19.35 6.55 -1.71
N ILE A 129 19.81 5.54 -0.95
CA ILE A 129 21.15 4.94 -1.10
C ILE A 129 21.46 4.48 -2.53
N ASP A 130 20.48 3.97 -3.21
CA ASP A 130 20.63 3.49 -4.59
C ASP A 130 21.01 4.63 -5.54
N TRP A 131 20.40 5.80 -5.36
CA TRP A 131 20.73 7.00 -6.10
C TRP A 131 22.10 7.55 -5.69
N LEU A 132 22.38 7.64 -4.41
CA LEU A 132 23.64 8.16 -3.90
C LEU A 132 24.84 7.35 -4.41
N THR A 133 24.69 6.04 -4.58
CA THR A 133 25.71 5.18 -5.17
C THR A 133 25.84 5.32 -6.68
N GLN A 134 24.84 5.88 -7.36
CA GLN A 134 24.92 6.15 -8.79
C GLN A 134 25.80 7.36 -9.12
N ILE A 135 25.83 8.39 -8.30
CA ILE A 135 26.58 9.62 -8.55
C ILE A 135 27.94 9.69 -7.85
N GLY A 136 28.26 8.72 -7.02
CA GLY A 136 29.54 8.66 -6.29
C GLY A 136 30.17 7.27 -6.31
N ASP A 137 31.26 7.13 -5.56
CA ASP A 137 31.87 5.83 -5.34
C ASP A 137 30.90 4.94 -4.55
N ASP A 138 30.62 3.78 -5.10
CA ASP A 138 29.80 2.79 -4.41
C ASP A 138 30.71 1.82 -3.63
N PRO A 139 30.78 1.91 -2.31
CA PRO A 139 31.63 1.04 -1.49
C PRO A 139 31.16 -0.42 -1.51
N ARG A 140 29.98 -0.69 -2.03
CA ARG A 140 29.38 -2.04 -2.09
C ARG A 140 29.41 -2.64 -3.50
N ARG A 141 29.92 -1.92 -4.50
CA ARG A 141 29.96 -2.37 -5.91
C ARG A 141 30.57 -3.75 -6.07
N ALA A 142 31.60 -4.07 -5.31
CA ALA A 142 32.23 -5.39 -5.29
C ALA A 142 31.31 -6.52 -4.79
N ASN A 143 30.22 -6.18 -4.12
CA ASN A 143 29.25 -7.12 -3.54
C ASN A 143 28.00 -7.29 -4.41
N TYR A 144 27.93 -6.64 -5.58
CA TYR A 144 26.78 -6.86 -6.47
C TYR A 144 26.75 -8.29 -6.99
N PRO A 145 25.60 -8.97 -6.93
CA PRO A 145 25.47 -10.32 -7.44
C PRO A 145 25.73 -10.40 -8.94
N ASP A 146 26.27 -11.51 -9.41
CA ASP A 146 26.58 -11.74 -10.84
C ASP A 146 25.37 -11.53 -11.76
N HIS A 147 24.16 -11.88 -11.31
CA HIS A 147 22.95 -11.68 -12.10
C HIS A 147 22.59 -10.19 -12.31
N VAL A 148 22.90 -9.33 -11.33
CA VAL A 148 22.75 -7.88 -11.46
C VAL A 148 23.75 -7.33 -12.47
N MET A 149 24.98 -7.78 -12.40
CA MET A 149 26.03 -7.42 -13.36
C MET A 149 25.75 -7.97 -14.76
N ALA A 150 25.15 -9.16 -14.86
CA ALA A 150 24.77 -9.78 -16.12
C ALA A 150 23.62 -9.05 -16.85
N ALA A 151 22.79 -8.29 -16.12
CA ALA A 151 21.74 -7.47 -16.69
C ALA A 151 22.27 -6.29 -17.54
N ILE A 152 23.56 -5.92 -17.38
CA ILE A 152 24.20 -4.88 -18.18
C ILE A 152 24.55 -5.46 -19.56
N PRO A 153 24.11 -4.84 -20.67
CA PRO A 153 24.50 -5.25 -22.02
C PRO A 153 26.02 -5.38 -22.13
N GLU A 154 26.51 -6.44 -22.77
CA GLU A 154 27.95 -6.77 -22.82
C GLU A 154 28.82 -5.60 -23.28
N ARG A 155 28.38 -4.82 -24.30
CA ARG A 155 29.08 -3.63 -24.81
C ARG A 155 29.24 -2.49 -23.78
N LEU A 156 28.44 -2.51 -22.71
CA LEU A 156 28.49 -1.50 -21.63
C LEU A 156 29.24 -2.01 -20.40
N ARG A 157 29.55 -3.30 -20.32
CA ARG A 157 30.29 -3.88 -19.20
C ARG A 157 31.68 -3.23 -19.10
N GLY A 158 32.14 -3.06 -17.87
CA GLY A 158 33.39 -2.38 -17.59
C GLY A 158 33.26 -0.87 -17.38
N ASN A 159 32.16 -0.26 -17.78
CA ASN A 159 31.96 1.17 -17.57
C ASN A 159 31.40 1.52 -16.18
N TYR A 160 30.80 0.56 -15.50
CA TYR A 160 30.19 0.71 -14.17
C TYR A 160 31.22 0.90 -13.03
N ASN A 161 32.50 0.90 -13.30
CA ASN A 161 33.57 1.26 -12.33
C ASN A 161 33.83 2.77 -12.27
N ARG A 162 33.18 3.55 -13.12
CA ARG A 162 33.32 5.01 -13.14
C ARG A 162 32.38 5.63 -12.13
N ILE A 163 32.76 6.79 -11.60
CA ILE A 163 31.87 7.62 -10.76
C ILE A 163 30.57 7.88 -11.53
N GLY A 164 29.44 7.79 -10.87
CA GLY A 164 28.14 7.95 -11.49
C GLY A 164 27.57 6.72 -12.18
N TRP A 165 28.27 5.58 -12.14
CA TRP A 165 27.83 4.33 -12.74
C TRP A 165 27.39 3.32 -11.70
N THR A 166 26.31 2.60 -12.02
CA THR A 166 25.85 1.43 -11.27
C THR A 166 25.56 0.27 -12.23
N ALA A 167 25.22 -0.89 -11.65
CA ALA A 167 24.73 -2.02 -12.45
C ALA A 167 23.46 -1.67 -13.26
N ASN A 168 22.71 -0.66 -12.88
CA ASN A 168 21.42 -0.30 -13.44
C ASN A 168 21.49 0.71 -14.58
N GLY A 169 22.61 1.40 -14.79
CA GLY A 169 22.64 2.42 -15.80
C GLY A 169 23.95 3.09 -16.06
N ILE A 170 23.93 3.98 -17.03
CA ILE A 170 25.02 4.83 -17.47
C ILE A 170 24.62 6.29 -17.38
N GLU A 171 25.58 7.16 -17.25
CA GLU A 171 25.42 8.58 -17.05
C GLU A 171 25.56 9.39 -18.35
N PRO A 172 24.56 9.50 -19.23
CA PRO A 172 24.60 10.49 -20.29
C PRO A 172 23.69 11.69 -20.03
N TRP A 173 22.86 11.66 -18.99
CA TRP A 173 21.78 12.63 -18.75
C TRP A 173 22.09 13.69 -17.71
N GLY A 174 23.36 13.81 -17.29
CA GLY A 174 23.77 14.82 -16.34
C GLY A 174 23.21 14.59 -14.94
N LEU A 175 23.69 13.56 -14.26
CA LEU A 175 23.37 13.33 -12.86
C LEU A 175 23.69 14.56 -12.00
N SER A 176 22.82 14.88 -11.08
CA SER A 176 23.04 15.89 -10.06
C SER A 176 23.05 15.28 -8.67
N GLU A 177 23.53 16.02 -7.69
CA GLU A 177 23.59 15.59 -6.30
C GLU A 177 22.21 15.59 -5.62
N ASP A 178 21.21 16.20 -6.25
CA ASP A 178 19.81 16.23 -5.80
C ASP A 178 19.05 15.00 -6.31
N PRO A 179 18.63 14.07 -5.44
CA PRO A 179 17.97 12.84 -5.87
C PRO A 179 16.55 13.05 -6.44
N ILE A 180 15.90 14.16 -6.11
CA ILE A 180 14.58 14.51 -6.65
C ILE A 180 14.73 15.34 -7.93
N GLY A 181 15.53 16.39 -7.90
CA GLY A 181 15.67 17.36 -9.00
C GLY A 181 16.44 16.85 -10.20
N SER A 182 17.19 15.75 -10.07
CA SER A 182 17.99 15.18 -11.14
C SER A 182 17.14 14.40 -12.15
N GLU A 183 17.55 14.39 -13.42
CA GLU A 183 17.04 13.41 -14.39
C GLU A 183 17.55 11.99 -14.06
N GLY A 184 16.91 10.97 -14.61
CA GLY A 184 17.37 9.60 -14.47
C GLY A 184 17.07 8.95 -13.12
N ASN A 185 16.20 9.52 -12.31
CA ASN A 185 15.79 8.95 -11.04
C ASN A 185 14.27 9.01 -10.80
N LEU A 186 13.51 8.69 -11.84
CA LEU A 186 12.05 8.66 -11.74
C LEU A 186 11.56 7.72 -10.63
N PHE A 187 12.25 6.59 -10.44
CA PHE A 187 11.93 5.65 -9.38
C PHE A 187 11.80 6.36 -8.03
N PHE A 188 12.83 7.09 -7.61
CA PHE A 188 12.84 7.72 -6.29
C PHE A 188 11.68 8.71 -6.14
N ARG A 189 11.64 9.76 -6.98
CA ARG A 189 10.65 10.83 -6.84
C ARG A 189 9.22 10.42 -7.18
N GLY A 190 9.04 9.48 -8.12
CA GLY A 190 7.71 9.02 -8.53
C GLY A 190 6.99 8.23 -7.44
N TRP A 191 7.67 7.24 -6.84
CA TRP A 191 7.11 6.51 -5.69
C TRP A 191 7.01 7.38 -4.44
N PHE A 192 7.96 8.28 -4.22
CA PHE A 192 7.89 9.20 -3.09
C PHE A 192 6.66 10.10 -3.17
N ASN A 193 6.35 10.65 -4.36
CA ASN A 193 5.13 11.42 -4.56
C ASN A 193 3.87 10.61 -4.22
N LEU A 194 3.83 9.32 -4.56
CA LEU A 194 2.73 8.43 -4.19
C LEU A 194 2.65 8.23 -2.66
N VAL A 195 3.79 7.99 -1.99
CA VAL A 195 3.83 7.87 -0.52
C VAL A 195 3.32 9.14 0.17
N LEU A 196 3.69 10.32 -0.33
CA LEU A 196 3.22 11.62 0.20
C LEU A 196 1.70 11.79 -0.02
N GLY A 197 1.18 11.38 -1.18
CA GLY A 197 -0.26 11.35 -1.42
C GLY A 197 -1.00 10.42 -0.45
N ILE A 198 -0.45 9.23 -0.19
CA ILE A 198 -1.01 8.30 0.80
C ILE A 198 -0.97 8.90 2.21
N TYR A 199 0.15 9.54 2.61
CA TYR A 199 0.22 10.24 3.88
C TYR A 199 -0.91 11.28 4.01
N LYS A 200 -1.05 12.18 3.04
CA LYS A 200 -2.11 13.19 3.05
C LYS A 200 -3.49 12.56 3.17
N TYR A 201 -3.75 11.50 2.41
CA TYR A 201 -5.05 10.83 2.41
C TYR A 201 -5.38 10.12 3.74
N VAL A 202 -4.42 9.46 4.38
CA VAL A 202 -4.70 8.77 5.65
C VAL A 202 -4.76 9.72 6.83
N SER A 203 -3.99 10.83 6.81
CA SER A 203 -3.89 11.80 7.90
C SER A 203 -4.86 12.98 7.80
N GLY A 204 -5.09 13.48 6.58
CA GLY A 204 -5.72 14.79 6.33
C GLY A 204 -4.77 15.97 6.56
N ASP A 205 -3.47 15.73 6.83
CA ASP A 205 -2.48 16.76 7.13
C ASP A 205 -1.70 17.16 5.86
N ASP A 206 -1.38 18.44 5.75
CA ASP A 206 -0.62 19.07 4.66
C ASP A 206 0.89 19.18 4.93
N LYS A 207 1.41 18.45 5.92
CA LYS A 207 2.81 18.53 6.39
C LYS A 207 3.81 18.54 5.25
N TYR A 208 3.68 17.64 4.28
CA TYR A 208 4.61 17.48 3.16
C TYR A 208 4.29 18.37 1.94
N GLU A 209 3.25 19.19 2.02
CA GLU A 209 3.03 20.32 1.10
C GLU A 209 3.88 21.54 1.50
N ARG A 210 4.49 21.51 2.68
CA ARG A 210 5.49 22.47 3.17
C ARG A 210 6.90 21.93 2.93
N PRO A 211 7.93 22.80 2.77
CA PRO A 211 9.29 22.39 2.48
C PRO A 211 9.85 21.41 3.54
N PHE A 212 10.49 20.36 3.06
CA PHE A 212 11.21 19.37 3.87
C PHE A 212 12.59 19.08 3.30
N ASP A 213 13.46 18.54 4.15
CA ASP A 213 14.84 18.21 3.80
C ASP A 213 14.92 16.88 3.03
N VAL A 214 15.75 16.89 1.97
CA VAL A 214 16.11 15.71 1.20
C VAL A 214 17.64 15.57 1.20
N THR A 215 18.12 14.43 1.68
CA THR A 215 19.56 14.12 1.69
C THR A 215 20.05 13.81 0.29
N GLY A 216 21.01 14.60 -0.18
CA GLY A 216 21.70 14.40 -1.45
C GLY A 216 23.09 13.80 -1.29
N TYR A 217 23.83 13.73 -2.39
CA TYR A 217 25.20 13.23 -2.39
C TYR A 217 26.15 14.19 -1.64
N GLY A 218 27.12 13.63 -0.92
CA GLY A 218 28.12 14.40 -0.18
C GLY A 218 27.53 15.22 0.98
N ASP A 219 26.52 14.69 1.66
CA ASP A 219 25.83 15.30 2.80
C ASP A 219 25.13 16.64 2.46
N ARG A 220 24.91 16.91 1.18
CA ARG A 220 24.14 18.07 0.76
C ARG A 220 22.66 17.86 1.07
N VAL A 221 21.99 18.95 1.44
CA VAL A 221 20.55 18.96 1.74
C VAL A 221 19.84 19.86 0.74
N PHE A 222 18.77 19.33 0.17
CA PHE A 222 17.90 20.02 -0.77
C PHE A 222 16.51 20.21 -0.16
N GLN A 223 15.85 21.32 -0.50
CA GLN A 223 14.51 21.62 -0.02
C GLN A 223 13.48 21.28 -1.09
N TRP A 224 12.54 20.40 -0.73
CA TRP A 224 11.43 19.99 -1.58
C TRP A 224 10.10 20.05 -0.83
N ASP A 225 9.03 20.09 -1.57
CA ASP A 225 7.66 19.87 -1.12
C ASP A 225 6.90 19.06 -2.17
N GLN A 226 5.74 18.53 -1.84
CA GLN A 226 4.98 17.66 -2.74
C GLN A 226 4.51 18.39 -3.99
N HIS A 227 4.19 19.68 -3.90
CA HIS A 227 3.75 20.47 -5.05
C HIS A 227 4.87 20.57 -6.10
N ARG A 228 6.08 20.89 -5.67
CA ARG A 228 7.26 20.98 -6.54
C ARG A 228 7.63 19.63 -7.16
N ILE A 229 7.45 18.53 -6.43
CA ILE A 229 7.68 17.19 -6.97
C ILE A 229 6.67 16.88 -8.08
N ALA A 230 5.38 17.16 -7.85
CA ALA A 230 4.33 16.94 -8.86
C ALA A 230 4.55 17.81 -10.11
N GLU A 231 4.93 19.09 -9.94
CA GLU A 231 5.25 19.99 -11.04
C GLU A 231 6.48 19.52 -11.86
N LEU A 232 7.52 19.04 -11.19
CA LEU A 232 8.69 18.47 -11.86
C LEU A 232 8.31 17.24 -12.71
N LEU A 233 7.52 16.33 -12.14
CA LEU A 233 7.03 15.14 -12.85
C LEU A 233 6.18 15.54 -14.06
N GLU A 234 5.26 16.50 -13.91
CA GLU A 234 4.46 17.01 -15.02
C GLU A 234 5.34 17.57 -16.15
N GLN A 235 6.35 18.37 -15.83
CA GLN A 235 7.29 18.92 -16.81
C GLN A 235 8.06 17.80 -17.54
N GLN A 236 8.49 16.76 -16.82
CA GLN A 236 9.23 15.66 -17.41
C GLN A 236 8.39 14.80 -18.35
N TYR A 237 7.13 14.49 -17.99
CA TYR A 237 6.21 13.79 -18.90
C TYR A 237 5.85 14.62 -20.13
N ARG A 238 5.71 15.94 -19.99
CA ARG A 238 5.49 16.85 -21.13
C ARG A 238 6.68 16.88 -22.09
N ALA A 239 7.90 16.83 -21.56
CA ALA A 239 9.12 16.86 -22.34
C ALA A 239 9.43 15.54 -23.05
N ARG A 240 8.92 14.41 -22.53
CA ARG A 240 9.25 13.05 -22.97
C ARG A 240 7.99 12.18 -23.05
N PRO A 241 7.35 12.10 -24.22
CA PRO A 241 6.17 11.25 -24.42
C PRO A 241 6.45 9.76 -24.16
N GLU A 242 7.69 9.29 -24.37
CA GLU A 242 8.15 7.93 -24.07
C GLU A 242 8.25 7.64 -22.56
N GLY A 243 8.20 8.68 -21.75
CA GLY A 243 8.29 8.66 -20.29
C GLY A 243 9.63 9.17 -19.76
N PRO A 244 9.64 9.74 -18.54
CA PRO A 244 10.85 10.11 -17.84
C PRO A 244 11.76 8.93 -17.56
N HIS A 245 13.06 9.21 -17.46
CA HIS A 245 14.08 8.19 -17.27
C HIS A 245 14.25 7.81 -15.78
N CYS A 246 14.55 6.54 -15.58
CA CYS A 246 14.93 5.93 -14.32
C CYS A 246 16.30 5.26 -14.46
N GLU A 247 17.01 4.99 -13.35
CA GLU A 247 18.35 4.43 -13.35
C GLU A 247 19.21 4.97 -14.52
N ASN A 248 19.28 6.28 -14.59
CA ASN A 248 20.00 7.15 -15.49
C ASN A 248 19.52 7.15 -16.95
N THR A 249 19.29 6.01 -17.56
CA THR A 249 19.03 5.93 -19.01
C THR A 249 17.76 5.20 -19.38
N LYS A 250 17.25 4.38 -18.48
CA LYS A 250 16.17 3.45 -18.80
C LYS A 250 14.80 4.04 -18.52
N ILE A 251 13.89 3.80 -19.42
CA ILE A 251 12.46 4.12 -19.27
C ILE A 251 11.76 2.86 -18.81
N TRP A 252 11.55 2.75 -17.50
CA TRP A 252 10.90 1.60 -16.90
C TRP A 252 9.38 1.76 -16.92
N PHE A 253 8.68 0.76 -17.42
CA PHE A 253 7.22 0.74 -17.42
C PHE A 253 6.66 0.86 -15.99
N PRO A 254 7.06 0.03 -15.00
CA PRO A 254 6.54 0.15 -13.64
C PRO A 254 6.87 1.49 -12.96
N CYS A 255 8.05 2.07 -13.22
CA CYS A 255 8.42 3.37 -12.66
C CYS A 255 7.51 4.50 -13.18
N ASN A 256 7.23 4.47 -14.46
CA ASN A 256 6.32 5.43 -15.08
C ASN A 256 4.87 5.23 -14.62
N ALA A 257 4.41 3.97 -14.53
CA ALA A 257 3.09 3.66 -14.01
C ALA A 257 2.91 4.15 -12.56
N ALA A 258 3.92 3.95 -11.70
CA ALA A 258 3.87 4.40 -10.31
C ALA A 258 3.93 5.92 -10.16
N ALA A 259 4.80 6.59 -10.94
CA ALA A 259 4.86 8.05 -10.94
C ALA A 259 3.55 8.67 -11.44
N GLY A 260 2.96 8.10 -12.49
CA GLY A 260 1.64 8.49 -12.98
C GLY A 260 0.55 8.30 -11.92
N LEU A 261 0.54 7.17 -11.21
CA LEU A 261 -0.41 6.93 -10.11
C LEU A 261 -0.25 7.96 -8.99
N GLY A 262 0.98 8.31 -8.61
CA GLY A 262 1.25 9.36 -7.63
C GLY A 262 0.73 10.74 -8.07
N MET A 263 0.87 11.09 -9.35
CA MET A 263 0.32 12.33 -9.91
C MET A 263 -1.21 12.29 -9.99
N TYR A 264 -1.80 11.16 -10.37
CA TYR A 264 -3.24 10.96 -10.39
C TYR A 264 -3.85 11.18 -8.99
N PHE A 265 -3.24 10.57 -7.97
CA PHE A 265 -3.72 10.72 -6.60
C PHE A 265 -3.52 12.13 -6.06
N TYR A 266 -2.37 12.75 -6.35
CA TYR A 266 -2.12 14.15 -6.01
C TYR A 266 -3.21 15.07 -6.58
N ASP A 267 -3.60 14.88 -7.84
CA ASP A 267 -4.64 15.67 -8.48
C ASP A 267 -6.01 15.51 -7.81
N LYS A 268 -6.37 14.27 -7.46
CA LYS A 268 -7.62 13.98 -6.73
C LYS A 268 -7.66 14.65 -5.35
N LEU A 269 -6.54 14.66 -4.62
CA LEU A 269 -6.47 15.23 -3.28
C LEU A 269 -6.35 16.76 -3.28
N ASN A 270 -5.81 17.36 -4.35
CA ASN A 270 -5.50 18.79 -4.42
C ASN A 270 -6.29 19.56 -5.49
N SER A 271 -7.24 18.90 -6.16
CA SER A 271 -8.01 19.51 -7.26
C SER A 271 -7.09 20.12 -8.34
N ARG A 272 -6.04 19.37 -8.72
CA ARG A 272 -5.06 19.74 -9.76
C ARG A 272 -5.28 18.91 -11.03
N ASN A 273 -4.41 19.11 -12.02
CA ASN A 273 -4.45 18.40 -13.30
C ASN A 273 -3.02 18.13 -13.83
N THR A 274 -2.12 17.72 -12.95
CA THR A 274 -0.72 17.42 -13.28
C THR A 274 -0.57 16.07 -13.99
N HIS A 275 -1.52 15.18 -13.83
CA HIS A 275 -1.55 13.84 -14.47
C HIS A 275 -1.81 13.90 -15.99
N ARG A 276 -2.33 15.00 -16.53
CA ARG A 276 -2.71 15.08 -17.94
C ARG A 276 -1.63 14.60 -18.93
N PRO A 277 -0.34 14.95 -18.83
CA PRO A 277 0.68 14.48 -19.77
C PRO A 277 1.01 12.97 -19.61
N VAL A 278 0.65 12.33 -18.51
CA VAL A 278 0.79 10.88 -18.33
C VAL A 278 -0.12 10.11 -19.29
N GLN A 279 -1.23 10.68 -19.71
CA GLN A 279 -2.12 10.04 -20.70
C GLN A 279 -1.43 9.85 -22.06
N SER A 280 -0.63 10.82 -22.50
CA SER A 280 0.19 10.66 -23.72
C SER A 280 1.25 9.55 -23.55
N TRP A 281 1.81 9.40 -22.34
CA TRP A 281 2.69 8.28 -22.05
C TRP A 281 1.94 6.93 -22.06
N LEU A 282 0.71 6.86 -21.56
CA LEU A 282 -0.10 5.63 -21.62
C LEU A 282 -0.40 5.21 -23.05
N GLU A 283 -0.69 6.17 -23.95
CA GLU A 283 -0.85 5.94 -25.38
C GLU A 283 0.47 5.38 -25.99
N TYR A 284 1.58 6.05 -25.71
CA TYR A 284 2.90 5.59 -26.15
C TYR A 284 3.23 4.17 -25.64
N ALA A 285 2.91 3.88 -24.39
CA ALA A 285 3.15 2.57 -23.78
C ALA A 285 2.31 1.47 -24.46
N ARG A 286 1.05 1.75 -24.78
CA ARG A 286 0.19 0.82 -25.55
C ARG A 286 0.79 0.47 -26.92
N GLU A 287 1.32 1.46 -27.62
CA GLU A 287 1.87 1.30 -28.96
C GLU A 287 3.28 0.71 -28.98
N ASN A 288 4.10 1.03 -27.98
CA ASN A 288 5.54 0.77 -28.02
C ASN A 288 6.05 -0.24 -26.99
N PHE A 289 5.32 -0.46 -25.89
CA PHE A 289 5.75 -1.37 -24.82
C PHE A 289 5.00 -2.70 -24.81
N MET A 290 4.11 -2.91 -25.76
CA MET A 290 3.35 -4.15 -25.92
C MET A 290 3.35 -4.63 -27.36
N GLU A 291 3.54 -5.93 -27.53
CA GLU A 291 3.29 -6.60 -28.80
C GLU A 291 1.99 -7.40 -28.68
N VAL A 292 1.03 -7.06 -29.51
CA VAL A 292 -0.28 -7.73 -29.56
C VAL A 292 -0.43 -8.40 -30.91
N SER A 293 -0.79 -9.69 -30.93
CA SER A 293 -1.01 -10.44 -32.16
C SER A 293 -2.28 -9.97 -32.88
N SER A 294 -2.43 -10.41 -34.13
CA SER A 294 -3.58 -10.06 -34.96
C SER A 294 -4.93 -10.55 -34.43
N ASP A 295 -4.92 -11.55 -33.51
CA ASP A 295 -6.10 -12.05 -32.81
C ASP A 295 -6.30 -11.37 -31.43
N GLY A 296 -5.58 -10.27 -31.16
CA GLY A 296 -5.75 -9.44 -29.96
C GLY A 296 -5.06 -9.96 -28.71
N LYS A 297 -4.19 -10.98 -28.79
CA LYS A 297 -3.48 -11.55 -27.64
C LYS A 297 -2.16 -10.86 -27.40
N LEU A 298 -1.89 -10.50 -26.15
CA LEU A 298 -0.60 -9.99 -25.70
C LEU A 298 0.48 -11.06 -25.90
N GLN A 299 1.55 -10.71 -26.59
CA GLN A 299 2.71 -11.57 -26.84
C GLN A 299 3.88 -11.21 -25.92
N THR A 300 4.18 -9.92 -25.85
CA THR A 300 5.26 -9.41 -24.99
C THR A 300 4.89 -8.10 -24.34
N VAL A 301 5.51 -7.84 -23.17
CA VAL A 301 5.49 -6.57 -22.46
C VAL A 301 6.92 -6.12 -22.23
N THR A 302 7.23 -4.87 -22.60
CA THR A 302 8.52 -4.25 -22.33
C THR A 302 8.62 -3.83 -20.86
N SER A 303 9.54 -4.41 -20.11
CA SER A 303 9.83 -4.01 -18.73
C SER A 303 10.55 -2.66 -18.68
N TYR A 304 11.55 -2.48 -19.54
CA TYR A 304 12.21 -1.19 -19.74
C TYR A 304 12.72 -1.03 -21.16
N TYR A 305 12.85 0.22 -21.58
CA TYR A 305 13.49 0.64 -22.81
C TYR A 305 14.71 1.50 -22.49
N ASP A 306 15.86 1.17 -23.09
CA ASP A 306 17.07 2.00 -23.03
C ASP A 306 17.27 2.68 -24.40
N PRO A 307 16.99 3.98 -24.54
CA PRO A 307 17.06 4.68 -25.82
C PRO A 307 18.50 4.87 -26.32
N ILE A 308 19.52 4.87 -25.44
CA ILE A 308 20.91 5.08 -25.84
C ILE A 308 21.40 3.92 -26.70
N VAL A 309 21.02 2.72 -26.32
CA VAL A 309 21.45 1.49 -26.98
C VAL A 309 20.32 0.86 -27.79
N ASN A 310 19.17 1.53 -27.87
CA ASN A 310 17.95 1.07 -28.52
C ASN A 310 17.61 -0.38 -28.12
N HIS A 311 17.54 -0.64 -26.82
CA HIS A 311 17.30 -1.96 -26.28
C HIS A 311 15.99 -1.99 -25.49
N LYS A 312 15.10 -2.93 -25.84
CA LYS A 312 13.89 -3.24 -25.06
C LYS A 312 14.09 -4.58 -24.34
N ALA A 313 13.89 -4.57 -23.03
CA ALA A 313 13.83 -5.78 -22.22
C ALA A 313 12.38 -6.26 -22.17
N ASN A 314 12.05 -7.28 -22.96
CA ASN A 314 10.70 -7.81 -23.10
C ASN A 314 10.50 -9.06 -22.23
N GLY A 315 9.36 -9.12 -21.54
CA GLY A 315 8.85 -10.32 -20.90
C GLY A 315 7.64 -10.90 -21.63
N GLY A 316 7.24 -12.12 -21.30
CA GLY A 316 6.00 -12.72 -21.80
C GLY A 316 4.75 -12.07 -21.17
N PRO A 317 3.54 -12.52 -21.56
CA PRO A 317 2.28 -11.93 -21.09
C PRO A 317 2.14 -11.88 -19.57
N GLY A 318 2.68 -12.88 -18.86
CA GLY A 318 2.68 -12.93 -17.40
C GLY A 318 3.42 -11.77 -16.72
N ALA A 319 4.38 -11.14 -17.39
CA ALA A 319 5.12 -10.00 -16.85
C ALA A 319 4.30 -8.71 -16.76
N GLY A 320 3.13 -8.67 -17.40
CA GLY A 320 2.26 -7.47 -17.40
C GLY A 320 1.54 -7.21 -16.08
N VAL A 321 1.34 -8.24 -15.26
CA VAL A 321 0.50 -8.13 -14.06
C VAL A 321 1.04 -7.13 -13.02
N GLY A 322 2.36 -7.00 -12.89
CA GLY A 322 2.99 -6.03 -11.99
C GLY A 322 2.66 -4.58 -12.35
N ASN A 323 2.52 -4.30 -13.64
CA ASN A 323 2.12 -2.97 -14.13
C ASN A 323 0.60 -2.75 -13.97
N ALA A 324 -0.21 -3.80 -14.14
CA ALA A 324 -1.66 -3.72 -14.05
C ALA A 324 -2.14 -3.11 -12.73
N PHE A 325 -1.52 -3.50 -11.61
CA PHE A 325 -1.84 -2.95 -10.28
C PHE A 325 -1.67 -1.42 -10.21
N LEU A 326 -0.56 -0.89 -10.73
CA LEU A 326 -0.28 0.55 -10.72
C LEU A 326 -1.12 1.33 -11.75
N LEU A 327 -1.52 0.66 -12.82
CA LEU A 327 -2.33 1.26 -13.88
C LEU A 327 -3.82 1.26 -13.56
N LEU A 328 -4.30 0.36 -12.73
CA LEU A 328 -5.73 0.12 -12.51
C LEU A 328 -6.54 1.41 -12.23
N PRO A 329 -6.09 2.34 -11.37
CA PRO A 329 -6.82 3.61 -11.17
C PRO A 329 -6.69 4.60 -12.34
N GLN A 330 -5.64 4.51 -13.16
CA GLN A 330 -5.33 5.46 -14.23
C GLN A 330 -5.95 5.05 -15.57
N ASP A 331 -5.97 3.74 -15.84
CA ASP A 331 -6.43 3.12 -17.08
C ASP A 331 -6.90 1.69 -16.80
N ARG A 332 -8.15 1.57 -16.38
CA ARG A 332 -8.75 0.28 -16.00
C ARG A 332 -8.78 -0.71 -17.16
N GLU A 333 -9.00 -0.24 -18.38
CA GLU A 333 -9.05 -1.10 -19.56
C GLU A 333 -7.70 -1.76 -19.81
N LEU A 334 -6.62 -0.98 -19.83
CA LEU A 334 -5.26 -1.48 -19.98
C LEU A 334 -4.87 -2.43 -18.85
N ALA A 335 -5.18 -2.07 -17.59
CA ALA A 335 -4.89 -2.90 -16.43
C ALA A 335 -5.62 -4.25 -16.50
N THR A 336 -6.89 -4.26 -16.89
CA THR A 336 -7.67 -5.49 -17.08
C THR A 336 -7.09 -6.35 -18.19
N PHE A 337 -6.74 -5.76 -19.34
CA PHE A 337 -6.10 -6.48 -20.44
C PHE A 337 -4.77 -7.14 -20.05
N LEU A 338 -3.94 -6.45 -19.28
CA LEU A 338 -2.66 -7.00 -18.78
C LEU A 338 -2.90 -8.12 -17.77
N TYR A 339 -3.87 -7.96 -16.87
CA TYR A 339 -4.23 -9.01 -15.91
C TYR A 339 -4.77 -10.26 -16.61
N GLU A 340 -5.76 -10.13 -17.49
CA GLU A 340 -6.36 -11.26 -18.21
C GLU A 340 -5.33 -12.01 -19.05
N SER A 341 -4.43 -11.27 -19.70
CA SER A 341 -3.32 -11.85 -20.45
C SER A 341 -2.38 -12.67 -19.56
N ALA A 342 -2.07 -12.16 -18.37
CA ALA A 342 -1.25 -12.87 -17.39
C ALA A 342 -1.99 -14.09 -16.81
N ALA A 343 -3.25 -13.95 -16.44
CA ALA A 343 -4.08 -15.02 -15.88
C ALA A 343 -4.19 -16.21 -16.86
N ASN A 344 -4.38 -15.91 -18.15
CA ASN A 344 -4.40 -16.91 -19.20
C ASN A 344 -3.04 -17.57 -19.42
N ALA A 345 -1.95 -16.79 -19.49
CA ALA A 345 -0.60 -17.30 -19.73
C ALA A 345 -0.06 -18.13 -18.56
N LEU A 346 -0.47 -17.81 -17.32
CA LEU A 346 -0.01 -18.46 -16.10
C LEU A 346 -1.02 -19.52 -15.58
N GLY A 347 -2.10 -19.76 -16.30
CA GLY A 347 -3.08 -20.80 -15.99
C GLY A 347 -3.90 -20.55 -14.73
N TRP A 348 -4.05 -19.29 -14.27
CA TRP A 348 -4.74 -19.01 -13.00
C TRP A 348 -6.20 -19.43 -13.01
N ASN A 349 -6.87 -19.39 -14.18
CA ASN A 349 -8.25 -19.79 -14.37
C ASN A 349 -8.43 -21.25 -14.82
N ASN A 350 -7.33 -22.00 -15.01
CA ASN A 350 -7.39 -23.41 -15.39
C ASN A 350 -7.26 -24.34 -14.17
N PRO A 351 -8.34 -24.96 -13.67
CA PRO A 351 -8.29 -25.80 -12.46
C PRO A 351 -7.38 -27.02 -12.58
N GLN A 352 -7.04 -27.45 -13.78
CA GLN A 352 -6.24 -28.64 -14.05
C GLN A 352 -4.72 -28.39 -13.98
N GLU A 353 -4.30 -27.13 -14.01
CA GLU A 353 -2.89 -26.76 -14.01
C GLU A 353 -2.41 -26.36 -12.61
N PRO A 354 -1.24 -26.83 -12.15
CA PRO A 354 -0.63 -26.30 -10.95
C PRO A 354 -0.17 -24.86 -11.20
N ILE A 355 -0.45 -23.96 -10.25
CA ILE A 355 -0.02 -22.56 -10.35
C ILE A 355 0.97 -22.20 -9.28
N ARG A 356 1.79 -21.18 -9.57
CA ARG A 356 2.67 -20.52 -8.61
C ARG A 356 1.95 -19.35 -7.97
N ALA A 357 2.35 -19.03 -6.74
CA ALA A 357 1.86 -17.83 -6.07
C ALA A 357 2.32 -16.55 -6.76
N SER A 358 1.47 -15.52 -6.72
CA SER A 358 1.76 -14.18 -7.24
C SER A 358 1.07 -13.15 -6.35
N ALA A 359 1.84 -12.28 -5.69
CA ALA A 359 1.28 -11.22 -4.85
C ALA A 359 0.45 -10.23 -5.67
N THR A 360 0.97 -9.79 -6.81
CA THR A 360 0.26 -8.85 -7.70
C THR A 360 -0.94 -9.53 -8.37
N GLY A 361 -0.81 -10.82 -8.73
CA GLY A 361 -1.92 -11.63 -9.23
C GLY A 361 -3.07 -11.70 -8.24
N LEU A 362 -2.76 -11.91 -6.95
CA LEU A 362 -3.75 -11.91 -5.86
C LEU A 362 -4.50 -10.59 -5.75
N VAL A 363 -3.77 -9.47 -5.75
CA VAL A 363 -4.39 -8.14 -5.67
C VAL A 363 -5.30 -7.90 -6.87
N MET A 364 -4.80 -8.16 -8.08
CA MET A 364 -5.57 -7.92 -9.30
C MET A 364 -6.79 -8.85 -9.43
N ALA A 365 -6.67 -10.13 -9.05
CA ALA A 365 -7.80 -11.06 -9.03
C ALA A 365 -8.90 -10.57 -8.09
N ARG A 366 -8.54 -10.06 -6.90
CA ARG A 366 -9.51 -9.45 -5.97
C ARG A 366 -10.14 -8.19 -6.58
N GLU A 367 -9.33 -7.27 -7.07
CA GLU A 367 -9.81 -5.99 -7.61
C GLU A 367 -10.79 -6.16 -8.78
N LEU A 368 -10.58 -7.17 -9.60
CA LEU A 368 -11.41 -7.44 -10.77
C LEU A 368 -12.52 -8.50 -10.52
N GLY A 369 -12.66 -8.99 -9.28
CA GLY A 369 -13.68 -9.98 -8.92
C GLY A 369 -13.45 -11.37 -9.52
N ASP A 370 -12.22 -11.72 -9.91
CA ASP A 370 -11.87 -13.05 -10.40
C ASP A 370 -11.69 -14.01 -9.21
N HIS A 371 -12.78 -14.45 -8.64
CA HIS A 371 -12.79 -15.30 -7.44
C HIS A 371 -12.11 -16.65 -7.68
N THR A 372 -12.16 -17.20 -8.90
CA THR A 372 -11.51 -18.47 -9.22
C THR A 372 -9.98 -18.35 -9.14
N ALA A 373 -9.41 -17.33 -9.79
CA ALA A 373 -7.98 -17.07 -9.69
C ALA A 373 -7.57 -16.69 -8.27
N LEU A 374 -8.37 -15.87 -7.58
CA LEU A 374 -8.10 -15.42 -6.21
C LEU A 374 -7.98 -16.59 -5.22
N GLU A 375 -8.93 -17.52 -5.22
CA GLU A 375 -8.88 -18.70 -4.34
C GLU A 375 -7.65 -19.58 -4.61
N ARG A 376 -7.35 -19.81 -5.88
CA ARG A 376 -6.21 -20.64 -6.29
C ARG A 376 -4.87 -19.99 -5.93
N LEU A 377 -4.74 -18.69 -6.18
CA LEU A 377 -3.54 -17.93 -5.84
C LEU A 377 -3.34 -17.84 -4.32
N ARG A 378 -4.42 -17.69 -3.53
CA ARG A 378 -4.35 -17.77 -2.06
C ARG A 378 -3.83 -19.12 -1.59
N ALA A 379 -4.39 -20.22 -2.11
CA ALA A 379 -3.91 -21.55 -1.77
C ALA A 379 -2.43 -21.78 -2.16
N ALA A 380 -1.99 -21.21 -3.28
CA ALA A 380 -0.58 -21.24 -3.67
C ALA A 380 0.30 -20.39 -2.74
N ALA A 381 -0.14 -19.19 -2.35
CA ALA A 381 0.60 -18.32 -1.44
C ALA A 381 0.76 -18.94 -0.04
N GLU A 382 -0.28 -19.56 0.51
CA GLU A 382 -0.20 -20.28 1.79
C GLU A 382 0.88 -21.38 1.77
N ARG A 383 1.05 -22.07 0.64
CA ARG A 383 2.08 -23.11 0.50
C ARG A 383 3.49 -22.58 0.28
N GLU A 384 3.62 -21.46 -0.45
CA GLU A 384 4.91 -21.02 -1.02
C GLU A 384 5.51 -19.84 -0.27
N TYR A 385 4.69 -19.00 0.37
CA TYR A 385 5.13 -17.72 0.91
C TYR A 385 5.24 -17.70 2.44
N ASP A 386 4.94 -18.83 3.10
CA ASP A 386 5.26 -19.05 4.50
C ASP A 386 4.74 -17.91 5.41
N PRO A 387 3.40 -17.77 5.55
CA PRO A 387 2.79 -16.80 6.45
C PRO A 387 2.95 -17.24 7.90
N ARG A 388 3.34 -16.31 8.78
CA ARG A 388 3.53 -16.60 10.21
C ARG A 388 3.05 -15.47 11.08
N TYR A 389 2.52 -15.83 12.25
CA TYR A 389 2.44 -14.92 13.38
C TYR A 389 3.77 -14.93 14.12
N PHE A 390 4.16 -13.80 14.69
CA PHE A 390 5.40 -13.66 15.44
C PHE A 390 5.25 -12.56 16.52
N GLY A 391 6.35 -12.23 17.23
CA GLY A 391 6.31 -11.45 18.45
C GLY A 391 6.22 -12.38 19.66
N THR A 392 6.38 -11.83 20.87
CA THR A 392 6.41 -12.61 22.12
C THR A 392 5.10 -13.34 22.40
N GLN A 393 3.99 -12.84 21.87
CA GLN A 393 2.63 -13.35 22.07
C GLN A 393 1.90 -13.59 20.76
N GLN A 394 2.63 -13.75 19.65
CA GLN A 394 2.07 -13.96 18.31
C GLN A 394 1.14 -12.79 17.85
N GLU A 395 1.43 -11.60 18.31
CA GLU A 395 0.63 -10.38 18.08
C GLU A 395 0.94 -9.70 16.75
N GLN A 396 2.02 -10.10 16.07
CA GLN A 396 2.45 -9.58 14.78
C GLN A 396 2.24 -10.63 13.68
N PHE A 397 2.20 -10.19 12.43
CA PHE A 397 2.03 -11.06 11.27
C PHE A 397 2.93 -10.62 10.10
N GLY A 398 3.38 -11.57 9.28
CA GLY A 398 4.12 -11.32 8.05
C GLY A 398 4.33 -12.57 7.21
N TRP A 399 5.09 -12.43 6.11
CA TRP A 399 5.38 -13.47 5.15
C TRP A 399 6.88 -13.67 5.02
N TRP A 400 7.39 -14.90 5.16
CA TRP A 400 8.84 -15.20 5.16
C TRP A 400 9.38 -15.71 3.83
N PHE A 401 8.53 -16.15 2.90
CA PHE A 401 8.95 -16.67 1.58
C PHE A 401 9.95 -17.82 1.66
N GLY A 402 9.84 -18.66 2.68
CA GLY A 402 10.78 -19.76 2.95
C GLY A 402 12.17 -19.32 3.40
N LEU A 403 12.37 -18.05 3.74
CA LEU A 403 13.65 -17.52 4.22
C LEU A 403 13.81 -17.78 5.72
N ASN A 404 15.03 -18.16 6.12
CA ASN A 404 15.36 -18.33 7.54
C ASN A 404 15.88 -17.01 8.12
N GLU A 405 14.97 -16.04 8.31
CA GLU A 405 15.26 -14.71 8.83
C GLU A 405 14.46 -14.42 10.09
N ALA A 406 14.98 -13.52 10.93
CA ALA A 406 14.32 -13.15 12.19
C ALA A 406 13.00 -12.39 11.98
N TYR A 407 12.87 -11.69 10.86
CA TYR A 407 11.71 -10.86 10.54
C TYR A 407 11.24 -11.11 9.11
N PRO A 408 9.95 -10.84 8.80
CA PRO A 408 9.44 -11.00 7.45
C PRO A 408 10.09 -10.00 6.50
N ARG A 409 10.18 -10.36 5.22
CA ARG A 409 10.62 -9.42 4.17
C ARG A 409 9.65 -8.27 4.07
N GLY A 410 10.13 -7.03 4.27
CA GLY A 410 9.31 -5.84 4.31
C GLY A 410 8.56 -5.60 3.02
N GLN A 411 9.27 -5.43 1.91
CA GLN A 411 8.69 -5.20 0.59
C GLN A 411 7.71 -6.31 0.17
N ARG A 412 8.13 -7.56 0.28
CA ARG A 412 7.34 -8.70 -0.18
C ARG A 412 6.11 -8.95 0.70
N SER A 413 6.28 -8.89 2.01
CA SER A 413 5.14 -8.98 2.95
C SER A 413 4.14 -7.86 2.72
N ALA A 414 4.62 -6.64 2.54
CA ALA A 414 3.76 -5.49 2.27
C ALA A 414 2.92 -5.68 1.00
N SER A 415 3.53 -6.20 -0.09
CA SER A 415 2.80 -6.51 -1.32
C SER A 415 1.72 -7.57 -1.10
N MET A 416 2.00 -8.60 -0.30
CA MET A 416 1.01 -9.62 0.06
C MET A 416 -0.13 -9.04 0.88
N MET A 417 0.18 -8.15 1.82
CA MET A 417 -0.84 -7.54 2.68
C MET A 417 -1.86 -6.69 1.93
N VAL A 418 -1.52 -6.15 0.77
CA VAL A 418 -2.51 -5.44 -0.08
C VAL A 418 -3.68 -6.38 -0.44
N SER A 419 -3.43 -7.67 -0.68
CA SER A 419 -4.48 -8.65 -0.99
C SER A 419 -5.29 -9.11 0.22
N GLU A 420 -4.77 -8.93 1.44
CA GLU A 420 -5.45 -9.29 2.70
C GLU A 420 -6.43 -8.20 3.18
N VAL A 421 -6.35 -7.00 2.62
CA VAL A 421 -7.12 -5.83 3.03
C VAL A 421 -8.10 -5.40 1.94
N GLY A 422 -9.34 -5.15 2.32
CA GLY A 422 -10.35 -4.62 1.39
C GLY A 422 -11.15 -5.72 0.68
N THR A 423 -12.03 -5.25 -0.18
CA THR A 423 -12.93 -6.05 -1.03
C THR A 423 -12.63 -5.78 -2.49
N ASP A 424 -13.45 -6.30 -3.39
CA ASP A 424 -13.38 -5.99 -4.82
C ASP A 424 -13.38 -4.47 -5.05
N ASP A 425 -12.59 -4.00 -6.00
CA ASP A 425 -12.41 -2.59 -6.34
C ASP A 425 -11.83 -1.69 -5.21
N ALA A 426 -11.32 -2.21 -4.10
CA ALA A 426 -10.88 -1.38 -2.98
C ALA A 426 -9.73 -0.43 -3.35
N TRP A 427 -8.73 -0.94 -4.07
CA TRP A 427 -7.62 -0.13 -4.56
C TRP A 427 -8.08 0.90 -5.59
N TYR A 428 -8.86 0.47 -6.58
CA TYR A 428 -9.42 1.37 -7.58
C TYR A 428 -10.21 2.53 -6.94
N ARG A 429 -11.13 2.22 -6.02
CA ARG A 429 -11.97 3.23 -5.36
C ARG A 429 -11.18 4.21 -4.51
N ALA A 430 -10.14 3.75 -3.81
CA ALA A 430 -9.33 4.63 -2.96
C ALA A 430 -8.67 5.77 -3.74
N PHE A 431 -8.34 5.54 -5.01
CA PHE A 431 -7.78 6.55 -5.91
C PHE A 431 -8.82 7.29 -6.73
N GLU A 432 -9.84 6.59 -7.24
CA GLU A 432 -10.85 7.21 -8.13
C GLU A 432 -11.81 8.11 -7.37
N ALA A 433 -12.25 7.68 -6.20
CA ALA A 433 -13.19 8.40 -5.35
C ALA A 433 -12.72 8.39 -3.88
N PRO A 434 -11.61 9.09 -3.56
CA PRO A 434 -11.07 9.10 -2.20
C PRO A 434 -12.12 9.61 -1.21
N TYR A 435 -12.27 8.89 -0.08
CA TYR A 435 -13.25 9.22 0.95
C TYR A 435 -12.75 10.37 1.82
N LEU A 436 -12.98 11.62 1.38
CA LEU A 436 -12.52 12.83 2.08
C LEU A 436 -13.46 13.29 3.19
N ASP A 437 -14.75 12.93 3.13
CA ASP A 437 -15.74 13.28 4.17
C ASP A 437 -15.38 12.73 5.56
N LYS A 438 -14.46 11.75 5.62
CA LYS A 438 -13.94 11.19 6.88
C LYS A 438 -13.24 12.22 7.77
N TYR A 439 -12.76 13.33 7.20
CA TYR A 439 -12.04 14.33 8.01
C TYR A 439 -12.99 15.17 8.89
N ASP A 440 -14.23 15.32 8.46
CA ASP A 440 -15.26 16.06 9.20
C ASP A 440 -16.16 15.14 10.05
N ALA A 441 -16.02 13.83 9.90
CA ALA A 441 -16.81 12.84 10.61
C ALA A 441 -16.30 12.61 12.05
N PRO A 442 -17.15 12.10 12.96
CA PRO A 442 -16.73 11.66 14.27
C PRO A 442 -15.52 10.73 14.20
N THR A 443 -14.48 11.05 14.97
CA THR A 443 -13.15 10.43 14.89
C THR A 443 -12.72 9.94 16.27
N ILE A 444 -12.03 8.79 16.32
CA ILE A 444 -11.45 8.19 17.52
C ILE A 444 -10.02 8.70 17.65
N GLU A 445 -9.66 9.20 18.84
CA GLU A 445 -8.35 9.75 19.14
C GLU A 445 -7.87 9.37 20.54
N GLY A 446 -6.56 9.40 20.76
CA GLY A 446 -5.92 9.14 22.05
C GLY A 446 -5.99 7.67 22.46
N VAL A 447 -6.07 6.75 21.50
CA VAL A 447 -6.03 5.30 21.77
C VAL A 447 -4.63 4.91 22.21
N ASP A 448 -4.52 4.26 23.38
CA ASP A 448 -3.25 3.71 23.90
C ASP A 448 -2.80 2.51 23.05
N PHE A 449 -2.58 2.75 21.74
CA PHE A 449 -1.99 1.73 20.85
C PHE A 449 -0.48 1.65 21.14
N PRO A 450 0.08 0.48 21.36
CA PRO A 450 -0.43 -0.84 21.03
C PRO A 450 -1.02 -1.63 22.22
N SER A 451 -1.42 -1.01 23.31
CA SER A 451 -2.12 -1.73 24.37
C SER A 451 -3.56 -2.06 23.96
N LEU A 452 -4.31 -1.03 23.57
CA LEU A 452 -5.65 -1.13 22.98
C LEU A 452 -5.56 -1.00 21.46
N GLY A 453 -6.16 -1.92 20.73
CA GLY A 453 -6.29 -1.85 19.26
C GLY A 453 -7.74 -1.64 18.84
N ILE A 454 -7.93 -1.09 17.65
CA ILE A 454 -9.23 -0.89 17.03
C ILE A 454 -9.31 -1.80 15.80
N TYR A 455 -10.31 -2.70 15.76
CA TYR A 455 -10.53 -3.54 14.59
C TYR A 455 -11.68 -3.05 13.69
N GLN A 456 -12.52 -2.15 14.22
CA GLN A 456 -13.60 -1.50 13.49
C GLN A 456 -13.72 -0.05 13.96
N ALA A 457 -13.85 0.90 13.01
CA ALA A 457 -14.12 2.30 13.28
C ALA A 457 -14.86 2.90 12.07
N TRP A 458 -16.21 2.85 12.10
CA TRP A 458 -17.04 3.17 10.95
C TRP A 458 -18.22 4.06 11.31
N ASN A 459 -18.34 5.22 10.64
CA ASN A 459 -19.50 6.08 10.74
C ASN A 459 -20.62 5.61 9.79
N ASN A 460 -21.69 5.06 10.33
CA ASN A 460 -22.89 4.79 9.57
C ASN A 460 -23.75 6.07 9.53
N THR A 461 -23.70 6.78 8.41
CA THR A 461 -24.41 8.06 8.23
C THR A 461 -25.94 7.89 8.12
N GLU A 462 -26.45 6.71 7.76
CA GLU A 462 -27.88 6.43 7.70
C GLU A 462 -28.49 6.37 9.11
N SER A 463 -27.83 5.70 10.03
CA SER A 463 -28.27 5.58 11.42
C SER A 463 -27.74 6.71 12.33
N GLY A 464 -26.71 7.45 11.91
CA GLY A 464 -26.02 8.43 12.73
C GLY A 464 -25.21 7.78 13.85
N THR A 465 -24.63 6.61 13.60
CA THR A 465 -23.94 5.78 14.60
C THR A 465 -22.49 5.56 14.21
N LEU A 466 -21.58 5.84 15.12
CA LEU A 466 -20.19 5.41 15.03
C LEU A 466 -20.06 4.02 15.67
N HIS A 467 -19.63 3.04 14.87
CA HIS A 467 -19.33 1.67 15.30
C HIS A 467 -17.83 1.56 15.62
N VAL A 468 -17.50 1.15 16.86
CA VAL A 468 -16.11 0.98 17.31
C VAL A 468 -15.93 -0.42 17.86
N GLY A 469 -15.04 -1.19 17.22
CA GLY A 469 -14.63 -2.50 17.74
C GLY A 469 -13.22 -2.43 18.30
N THR A 470 -13.04 -2.81 19.56
CA THR A 470 -11.77 -2.80 20.28
C THR A 470 -11.23 -4.21 20.53
N TYR A 471 -9.93 -4.34 20.78
CA TYR A 471 -9.28 -5.58 21.20
C TYR A 471 -7.99 -5.30 21.97
N ALA A 472 -7.50 -6.27 22.73
CA ALA A 472 -6.18 -6.19 23.34
C ALA A 472 -5.11 -6.44 22.26
N ALA A 473 -4.48 -5.36 21.74
CA ALA A 473 -3.41 -5.48 20.75
C ALA A 473 -2.08 -5.93 21.37
N THR A 474 -1.93 -5.72 22.68
CA THR A 474 -0.93 -6.37 23.54
C THR A 474 -1.68 -7.28 24.52
N PRO A 475 -1.62 -8.61 24.38
CA PRO A 475 -2.45 -9.53 25.15
C PRO A 475 -2.33 -9.39 26.67
N ASP A 476 -1.14 -9.13 27.22
CA ASP A 476 -0.92 -8.93 28.67
C ASP A 476 -1.63 -7.70 29.23
N ARG A 477 -2.11 -6.81 28.36
CA ARG A 477 -2.85 -5.61 28.76
C ARG A 477 -4.34 -5.85 28.86
N GLN A 478 -4.82 -7.03 28.50
CA GLN A 478 -6.24 -7.38 28.57
C GLN A 478 -6.80 -7.18 30.00
N GLY A 479 -7.94 -6.54 30.10
CA GLY A 479 -8.61 -6.23 31.35
C GLY A 479 -8.15 -4.92 32.04
N HIS A 480 -7.05 -4.30 31.58
CA HIS A 480 -6.61 -3.01 32.10
C HIS A 480 -7.54 -1.87 31.66
N GLN A 481 -7.58 -0.80 32.41
CA GLN A 481 -8.30 0.42 32.02
C GLN A 481 -7.54 1.14 30.92
N SER A 482 -8.29 1.73 29.99
CA SER A 482 -7.78 2.60 28.94
C SER A 482 -8.84 3.64 28.61
N ASP A 483 -8.43 4.87 28.42
CA ASP A 483 -9.31 5.93 27.96
C ASP A 483 -8.96 6.35 26.53
N TRP A 484 -9.97 6.79 25.81
CA TRP A 484 -9.87 7.31 24.47
C TRP A 484 -11.00 8.32 24.21
N ARG A 485 -10.92 9.07 23.12
CA ARG A 485 -11.86 10.14 22.81
C ARG A 485 -12.62 9.86 21.51
N VAL A 486 -13.81 10.45 21.44
CA VAL A 486 -14.52 10.65 20.17
C VAL A 486 -14.62 12.16 19.97
N THR A 487 -14.01 12.65 18.89
CA THR A 487 -13.98 14.06 18.50
C THR A 487 -14.88 14.30 17.29
N ASN A 488 -15.02 15.54 16.84
CA ASN A 488 -15.90 15.95 15.73
C ASN A 488 -17.36 15.55 15.93
N LEU A 489 -17.82 15.52 17.17
CA LEU A 489 -19.23 15.24 17.48
C LEU A 489 -20.10 16.45 17.17
N PRO A 490 -21.26 16.27 16.49
CA PRO A 490 -22.21 17.36 16.26
C PRO A 490 -22.77 17.94 17.56
N ASP A 491 -23.08 17.08 18.54
CA ASP A 491 -23.55 17.47 19.88
C ASP A 491 -23.18 16.40 20.94
N PRO A 492 -22.16 16.62 21.76
CA PRO A 492 -21.72 15.67 22.77
C PRO A 492 -22.75 15.48 23.93
N ASN A 493 -23.70 16.41 24.11
CA ASN A 493 -24.72 16.27 25.15
C ASN A 493 -25.81 15.26 24.81
N ASN A 494 -25.99 14.95 23.51
CA ASN A 494 -27.02 14.03 23.03
C ASN A 494 -26.46 12.67 22.62
N VAL A 495 -25.22 12.34 23.02
CA VAL A 495 -24.62 11.04 22.70
C VAL A 495 -25.21 9.95 23.59
N VAL A 496 -25.57 8.83 22.99
CA VAL A 496 -25.94 7.59 23.68
C VAL A 496 -24.94 6.50 23.26
N ILE A 497 -24.49 5.69 24.22
CA ILE A 497 -23.50 4.64 23.96
C ILE A 497 -24.04 3.29 24.42
N LEU A 498 -23.94 2.29 23.57
CA LEU A 498 -24.08 0.88 23.92
C LEU A 498 -22.70 0.22 23.81
N CYS A 499 -22.37 -0.65 24.76
CA CYS A 499 -21.20 -1.54 24.69
C CYS A 499 -21.71 -2.98 24.74
N ASP A 500 -21.44 -3.76 23.70
CA ASP A 500 -21.93 -5.13 23.53
C ASP A 500 -23.47 -5.25 23.65
N GLY A 501 -24.17 -4.20 23.20
CA GLY A 501 -25.64 -4.10 23.24
C GLY A 501 -26.22 -3.55 24.52
N GLU A 502 -25.44 -3.37 25.59
CA GLU A 502 -25.87 -2.86 26.87
C GLU A 502 -25.54 -1.36 27.05
N PRO A 503 -26.38 -0.58 27.76
CA PRO A 503 -26.13 0.84 28.01
C PRO A 503 -24.78 1.08 28.70
N PHE A 504 -23.95 1.95 28.11
CA PHE A 504 -22.63 2.29 28.64
C PHE A 504 -22.62 3.72 29.20
N GLN A 505 -22.24 3.87 30.48
CA GLN A 505 -22.30 5.15 31.21
C GLN A 505 -20.92 5.71 31.61
N ARG A 506 -19.83 4.97 31.31
CA ARG A 506 -18.48 5.41 31.69
C ARG A 506 -17.87 6.31 30.60
N TYR A 507 -18.48 7.48 30.42
CA TYR A 507 -17.97 8.53 29.57
C TYR A 507 -18.26 9.91 30.11
N ALA A 508 -17.51 10.90 29.71
CA ALA A 508 -17.69 12.29 30.09
C ALA A 508 -17.50 13.22 28.88
N ILE A 509 -18.20 14.35 28.89
CA ILE A 509 -17.95 15.41 27.93
C ILE A 509 -16.58 15.99 28.21
N ASP A 510 -15.71 16.01 27.17
CA ASP A 510 -14.33 16.50 27.25
C ASP A 510 -14.19 17.92 26.68
N SER A 511 -14.98 18.24 25.66
CA SER A 511 -15.04 19.58 25.05
C SER A 511 -16.40 19.84 24.39
N ALA A 512 -16.53 20.98 23.69
CA ALA A 512 -17.75 21.35 22.98
C ALA A 512 -18.14 20.37 21.85
N ASN A 513 -17.20 19.56 21.36
CA ASN A 513 -17.40 18.61 20.27
C ASN A 513 -16.75 17.24 20.53
N SER A 514 -16.45 16.90 21.79
CA SER A 514 -15.82 15.63 22.11
C SER A 514 -16.32 15.02 23.42
N ILE A 515 -16.21 13.69 23.49
CA ILE A 515 -16.38 12.91 24.71
C ILE A 515 -15.13 12.07 24.95
N ARG A 516 -14.84 11.81 26.23
CA ARG A 516 -13.85 10.82 26.67
C ARG A 516 -14.58 9.57 27.14
N ILE A 517 -14.13 8.42 26.72
CA ILE A 517 -14.63 7.11 27.08
C ILE A 517 -13.65 6.44 28.03
N ASP A 518 -14.09 6.06 29.19
CA ASP A 518 -13.32 5.30 30.19
C ASP A 518 -13.59 3.80 29.95
N GLY A 519 -12.82 3.22 29.03
CA GLY A 519 -12.98 1.86 28.53
C GLY A 519 -12.12 0.83 29.27
N THR A 520 -12.17 -0.39 28.80
CA THR A 520 -11.34 -1.50 29.24
C THR A 520 -10.65 -2.10 28.01
N ILE A 521 -9.38 -2.46 28.13
CA ILE A 521 -8.65 -3.17 27.06
C ILE A 521 -9.23 -4.58 26.94
N ALA A 522 -10.15 -4.75 26.01
CA ALA A 522 -10.86 -6.01 25.80
C ALA A 522 -11.45 -6.06 24.38
N LEU A 523 -11.88 -7.25 23.98
CA LEU A 523 -12.69 -7.42 22.78
C LEU A 523 -14.10 -6.92 23.10
N GLN A 524 -14.45 -5.72 22.60
CA GLN A 524 -15.74 -5.05 22.83
C GLN A 524 -16.22 -4.37 21.56
N HIS A 525 -17.54 -4.18 21.46
CA HIS A 525 -18.17 -3.44 20.37
C HIS A 525 -19.01 -2.30 20.92
N TYR A 526 -18.61 -1.07 20.60
CA TYR A 526 -19.34 0.14 20.97
C TYR A 526 -20.19 0.62 19.78
N GLN A 527 -21.42 0.99 20.09
CA GLN A 527 -22.33 1.71 19.20
C GLN A 527 -22.56 3.09 19.82
N ILE A 528 -21.99 4.11 19.18
CA ILE A 528 -22.04 5.49 19.69
C ILE A 528 -22.98 6.27 18.76
N PHE A 529 -24.18 6.58 19.25
CA PHE A 529 -25.18 7.33 18.54
C PHE A 529 -24.80 8.82 18.57
N THR A 530 -24.14 9.28 17.53
CA THR A 530 -23.58 10.62 17.41
C THR A 530 -24.52 11.62 16.74
N GLY A 531 -25.52 11.11 16.01
CA GLY A 531 -26.39 11.92 15.16
C GLY A 531 -25.74 12.43 13.88
N TYR A 532 -24.49 12.08 13.58
CA TYR A 532 -23.80 12.49 12.36
C TYR A 532 -24.39 11.81 11.12
N ARG A 533 -24.85 12.61 10.16
CA ARG A 533 -25.51 12.15 8.92
C ARG A 533 -24.73 12.50 7.63
N GLY A 534 -23.46 12.86 7.75
CA GLY A 534 -22.62 13.32 6.65
C GLY A 534 -22.38 14.82 6.66
N PRO A 535 -21.44 15.33 5.84
CA PRO A 535 -20.98 16.72 5.89
C PRO A 535 -22.04 17.77 5.58
N ASN A 536 -23.12 17.39 4.90
CA ASN A 536 -24.25 18.28 4.55
C ASN A 536 -25.45 18.17 5.50
N SER A 537 -25.36 17.36 6.56
CA SER A 537 -26.42 17.24 7.53
C SER A 537 -26.32 18.42 8.53
N GLN A 538 -27.09 19.47 8.31
CA GLN A 538 -27.39 20.41 9.39
C GLN A 538 -28.01 19.61 10.54
N ALA A 539 -27.53 19.85 11.77
CA ALA A 539 -28.09 19.24 12.97
C ALA A 539 -29.60 19.45 12.98
N ILE A 540 -30.34 18.41 12.64
CA ILE A 540 -31.80 18.39 12.88
C ILE A 540 -31.90 18.19 14.38
N LEU A 541 -32.01 19.31 15.11
CA LEU A 541 -32.37 19.27 16.51
C LEU A 541 -33.64 18.42 16.64
N PRO A 542 -33.67 17.40 17.49
CA PRO A 542 -34.88 16.64 17.73
C PRO A 542 -35.94 17.61 18.22
N ALA A 543 -37.05 17.70 17.47
CA ALA A 543 -38.20 18.47 17.92
C ALA A 543 -38.61 17.95 19.30
N GLN A 544 -38.65 18.84 20.30
CA GLN A 544 -39.12 18.50 21.62
C GLN A 544 -40.44 17.76 21.52
N SER A 545 -40.45 16.49 21.90
CA SER A 545 -41.63 15.67 21.98
C SER A 545 -42.52 16.21 23.12
N HIS A 546 -43.44 17.12 22.75
CA HIS A 546 -44.57 17.37 23.60
C HIS A 546 -45.46 16.11 23.56
N GLU A 547 -45.58 15.46 24.72
CA GLU A 547 -46.57 14.43 24.98
C GLU A 547 -47.93 14.86 24.49
N ARG A 548 -48.50 14.09 23.56
CA ARG A 548 -49.98 13.93 23.47
C ARG A 548 -50.34 12.46 23.21
N ARG A 549 -51.12 12.00 24.15
CA ARG A 549 -51.77 10.71 24.23
C ARG A 549 -52.66 10.43 23.03
N ALA A 550 -52.67 9.17 22.68
CA ALA A 550 -53.80 8.31 22.25
C ALA A 550 -54.47 8.52 20.90
N GLY A 551 -54.56 7.44 20.17
CA GLY A 551 -55.72 7.15 19.34
C GLY A 551 -55.41 6.55 17.98
N ALA A 552 -55.41 5.23 17.91
CA ALA A 552 -56.06 4.37 16.92
C ALA A 552 -55.73 4.40 15.41
N THR A 553 -55.40 3.20 14.95
CA THR A 553 -55.83 2.45 13.76
C THR A 553 -55.34 2.81 12.35
N ALA A 554 -54.56 1.86 11.85
CA ALA A 554 -54.61 1.13 10.57
C ALA A 554 -54.90 1.88 9.25
N THR A 555 -54.09 1.70 8.23
CA THR A 555 -54.33 0.84 7.06
C THR A 555 -53.28 1.05 5.95
N THR A 556 -52.69 -0.03 5.53
CA THR A 556 -52.19 -0.45 4.20
C THR A 556 -52.15 0.52 3.01
N GLY A 557 -51.04 0.45 2.27
CA GLY A 557 -50.96 0.91 0.88
C GLY A 557 -49.61 0.67 0.21
N ILE A 558 -49.53 -0.40 -0.54
CA ILE A 558 -48.46 -0.77 -1.45
C ILE A 558 -48.52 0.11 -2.70
N ALA A 559 -47.40 0.59 -3.21
CA ALA A 559 -47.27 0.90 -4.63
C ALA A 559 -45.83 0.69 -5.13
N MET A 560 -45.70 -0.28 -6.01
CA MET A 560 -44.58 -0.49 -6.93
C MET A 560 -44.71 0.42 -8.17
N SER A 561 -43.59 0.86 -8.71
CA SER A 561 -43.36 0.99 -10.18
C SER A 561 -41.93 1.48 -10.36
N ALA A 562 -41.13 1.02 -11.20
CA ALA A 562 -41.09 0.43 -12.50
C ALA A 562 -39.79 0.97 -13.18
N VAL A 563 -39.11 0.05 -13.72
CA VAL A 563 -37.87 0.07 -14.51
C VAL A 563 -38.01 0.90 -15.79
N SER A 564 -36.92 1.56 -16.23
CA SER A 564 -36.73 1.77 -17.66
C SER A 564 -35.23 1.74 -18.07
N ASN A 565 -35.04 0.91 -19.08
CA ASN A 565 -33.84 0.61 -19.86
C ASN A 565 -33.15 1.84 -20.49
N LEU A 566 -31.85 1.78 -20.66
CA LEU A 566 -31.16 2.46 -21.76
C LEU A 566 -30.12 1.54 -22.42
N GLN A 567 -30.26 1.47 -23.73
CA GLN A 567 -29.62 0.56 -24.67
C GLN A 567 -28.21 0.99 -25.06
N HIS A 568 -27.38 -0.01 -25.32
CA HIS A 568 -26.09 0.08 -26.02
C HIS A 568 -26.17 0.57 -27.47
N ARG A 569 -25.14 1.29 -27.90
CA ARG A 569 -24.74 1.38 -29.32
C ARG A 569 -23.23 1.22 -29.47
N PRO A 570 -22.74 0.45 -30.44
CA PRO A 570 -21.33 0.26 -30.70
C PRO A 570 -20.79 1.22 -31.78
N SER A 571 -19.49 1.47 -31.81
CA SER A 571 -18.79 2.19 -32.88
C SER A 571 -17.53 1.43 -33.33
N PRO A 572 -17.07 1.59 -34.59
CA PRO A 572 -16.30 0.58 -35.30
C PRO A 572 -14.83 0.90 -35.58
N ASN A 573 -14.05 -0.19 -35.74
CA ASN A 573 -12.87 -0.46 -36.58
C ASN A 573 -11.79 0.63 -36.81
N ALA A 574 -10.54 0.31 -36.42
CA ALA A 574 -9.37 0.72 -37.14
C ALA A 574 -8.39 -0.47 -37.36
N ARG A 575 -7.85 -0.54 -38.56
CA ARG A 575 -7.10 -1.66 -39.15
C ARG A 575 -5.63 -1.69 -38.73
N ALA A 576 -5.11 -2.91 -38.70
CA ALA A 576 -3.74 -3.29 -38.40
C ALA A 576 -2.71 -2.93 -39.52
N ALA A 577 -1.46 -2.75 -39.06
CA ALA A 577 -0.29 -2.96 -39.94
C ALA A 577 0.78 -3.71 -39.15
N THR A 578 1.08 -4.89 -39.61
CA THR A 578 2.07 -5.86 -39.11
C THR A 578 3.47 -5.59 -39.64
N ARG A 579 4.50 -5.68 -38.82
CA ARG A 579 5.85 -6.14 -39.21
C ARG A 579 6.50 -6.92 -38.05
N SER A 580 6.91 -8.13 -38.38
CA SER A 580 7.54 -9.12 -37.51
C SER A 580 9.05 -8.94 -37.39
N PHE A 581 9.63 -9.17 -36.22
CA PHE A 581 11.01 -9.68 -36.07
C PHE A 581 11.15 -10.49 -34.77
N SER A 582 11.98 -11.52 -34.84
CA SER A 582 12.09 -12.66 -33.93
C SER A 582 13.24 -12.61 -32.94
N LYS A 583 12.94 -13.14 -31.77
CA LYS A 583 13.67 -14.01 -30.83
C LYS A 583 14.85 -13.51 -29.98
N SER A 584 14.65 -13.80 -28.74
CA SER A 584 15.48 -14.21 -27.58
C SER A 584 15.90 -13.10 -26.60
N GLY A 585 15.33 -13.15 -25.39
CA GLY A 585 15.73 -12.32 -24.25
C GLY A 585 15.44 -13.02 -22.94
N HIS A 586 16.43 -13.08 -22.07
CA HIS A 586 16.25 -13.50 -20.70
C HIS A 586 15.69 -12.35 -19.85
N VAL A 587 14.70 -12.66 -19.06
CA VAL A 587 13.98 -11.71 -18.19
C VAL A 587 14.77 -11.46 -16.92
N CYS A 588 14.98 -10.20 -16.58
CA CYS A 588 15.52 -9.77 -15.30
C CYS A 588 14.43 -9.91 -14.20
N SER A 589 14.73 -10.63 -13.12
CA SER A 589 13.79 -10.96 -12.04
C SER A 589 13.44 -9.80 -11.09
N CYS A 590 13.82 -8.57 -11.38
CA CYS A 590 13.66 -7.44 -10.47
C CYS A 590 12.23 -6.88 -10.38
N CYS A 591 11.35 -7.25 -11.31
CA CYS A 591 9.98 -6.72 -11.39
C CYS A 591 8.87 -7.80 -11.34
N SER A 592 9.21 -9.06 -11.09
CA SER A 592 8.22 -10.12 -10.90
C SER A 592 8.15 -10.48 -9.42
N GLY A 593 7.22 -9.89 -8.71
CA GLY A 593 6.83 -10.19 -7.35
C GLY A 593 5.45 -10.70 -7.28
#